data_cc8c6122c3969a63b47b55186cc4a985
#
_entry.id   cc8c6122c3969a63b47b55186cc4a985
#
_cell.length_a   1.000
_cell.length_b   1.000
_cell.length_c   1.000
_cell.angle_alpha   90.00
_cell.angle_beta   90.00
_cell.angle_gamma   90.00
#
_symmetry.space_group_name_H-M   'P 1'
#
loop_
_entity.id
_entity.type
_entity.pdbx_description
1 polymer ?
#
loop_
_entity_poly.entity_id
_entity_poly.type
_entity_poly.pdbx_seq_one_letter_code
_entity_poly.pdbx_strand_id
1 'polypeptide(L)'
;RCKELGGENSNFANTNGLHDPNHYTCARDMALIGRELFKHPEFFQIVQTLNYTIPASETTEEHVFHQKHKMLQPSNSNYYPYTIGGKTGYTSDALSTLITMADNGQTQLVCVVLRTHGKNIYPDTTNLFEYAFNNFTKVDVTTQEKSEDIETFLTEDGQSEPNYVMLPNGVDFTALDQKITQDTEDSSTGIVTYSYDGHELGTAKVKLSKSYLKAHTDSTQDESKSSGHDNSKKQTKSGKHLSLGTTKGKVILGLGILLVILIITFIATVSRIRKKSNKRKTNKRKKQ
;
A
#
# COMPACT_ATOMS: atom_id res chain seq x y z
N ARG A 1 -7.76 -14.52 6.01
CA ARG A 1 -7.94 -13.75 4.78
C ARG A 1 -7.01 -12.53 4.71
N CYS A 2 -6.87 -11.73 5.81
CA CYS A 2 -6.03 -10.51 5.77
C CYS A 2 -4.59 -10.80 5.27
N LYS A 3 -3.95 -11.85 5.75
CA LYS A 3 -2.60 -12.28 5.31
C LYS A 3 -2.57 -12.69 3.84
N GLU A 4 -3.59 -13.37 3.35
CA GLU A 4 -3.73 -13.77 1.94
C GLU A 4 -3.84 -12.55 1.00
N LEU A 5 -4.39 -11.43 1.52
CA LEU A 5 -4.48 -10.16 0.82
C LEU A 5 -3.19 -9.32 0.91
N GLY A 6 -2.14 -9.82 1.55
CA GLY A 6 -0.88 -9.12 1.76
C GLY A 6 -0.85 -8.20 2.98
N GLY A 7 -1.77 -8.41 3.94
CA GLY A 7 -1.75 -7.70 5.23
C GLY A 7 -0.72 -8.30 6.18
N GLU A 8 0.12 -7.45 6.78
CA GLU A 8 1.27 -7.85 7.60
C GLU A 8 1.18 -7.37 9.05
N ASN A 9 0.39 -6.32 9.31
CA ASN A 9 0.40 -5.59 10.57
C ASN A 9 -0.97 -5.63 11.26
N SER A 10 -1.71 -6.75 11.13
CA SER A 10 -3.02 -6.92 11.74
C SER A 10 -3.16 -8.25 12.45
N ASN A 11 -3.84 -8.22 13.58
CA ASN A 11 -4.30 -9.40 14.29
C ASN A 11 -5.74 -9.18 14.78
N PHE A 12 -6.63 -10.07 14.40
CA PHE A 12 -8.05 -10.02 14.75
C PHE A 12 -8.35 -11.06 15.82
N ALA A 13 -8.53 -10.61 17.08
CA ALA A 13 -8.80 -11.48 18.22
C ALA A 13 -10.30 -11.84 18.37
N ASN A 14 -11.19 -11.03 17.79
CA ASN A 14 -12.64 -11.23 17.81
C ASN A 14 -13.32 -10.69 16.55
N THR A 15 -14.58 -11.04 16.36
CA THR A 15 -15.38 -10.64 15.19
C THR A 15 -16.25 -9.39 15.44
N ASN A 16 -16.41 -8.95 16.67
CA ASN A 16 -17.30 -7.86 17.06
C ASN A 16 -16.59 -6.50 17.18
N GLY A 17 -15.25 -6.48 17.17
CA GLY A 17 -14.45 -5.27 17.27
C GLY A 17 -14.34 -4.67 18.67
N LEU A 18 -14.74 -5.40 19.71
CA LEU A 18 -14.51 -4.97 21.10
C LEU A 18 -13.01 -5.00 21.42
N HIS A 19 -12.61 -4.12 22.33
CA HIS A 19 -11.20 -4.00 22.68
C HIS A 19 -10.63 -5.30 23.23
N ASP A 20 -9.46 -5.66 22.69
CA ASP A 20 -8.55 -6.69 23.19
C ASP A 20 -7.12 -6.22 22.91
N PRO A 21 -6.17 -6.38 23.83
CA PRO A 21 -4.78 -5.94 23.63
C PRO A 21 -4.11 -6.54 22.38
N ASN A 22 -4.58 -7.72 21.95
CA ASN A 22 -4.09 -8.38 20.74
C ASN A 22 -4.94 -8.07 19.49
N HIS A 23 -5.97 -7.23 19.59
CA HIS A 23 -6.82 -6.84 18.48
C HIS A 23 -6.33 -5.52 17.88
N TYR A 24 -5.54 -5.58 16.84
CA TYR A 24 -4.94 -4.41 16.21
C TYR A 24 -4.89 -4.54 14.68
N THR A 25 -4.79 -3.38 14.03
CA THR A 25 -4.66 -3.26 12.57
C THR A 25 -3.93 -1.98 12.21
N CYS A 26 -3.62 -1.83 10.92
CA CYS A 26 -3.13 -0.59 10.33
C CYS A 26 -3.99 -0.15 9.13
N ALA A 27 -3.82 1.10 8.69
CA ALA A 27 -4.62 1.65 7.60
C ALA A 27 -4.40 0.89 6.28
N ARG A 28 -3.16 0.48 5.98
CA ARG A 28 -2.82 -0.31 4.79
C ARG A 28 -3.58 -1.64 4.75
N ASP A 29 -3.52 -2.40 5.83
CA ASP A 29 -4.16 -3.71 5.89
C ASP A 29 -5.69 -3.61 5.79
N MET A 30 -6.28 -2.59 6.43
CA MET A 30 -7.71 -2.31 6.29
C MET A 30 -8.08 -1.86 4.87
N ALA A 31 -7.21 -1.13 4.18
CA ALA A 31 -7.42 -0.77 2.78
C ALA A 31 -7.39 -1.99 1.86
N LEU A 32 -6.50 -2.98 2.11
CA LEU A 32 -6.48 -4.24 1.38
C LEU A 32 -7.79 -5.04 1.57
N ILE A 33 -8.30 -5.10 2.81
CA ILE A 33 -9.60 -5.72 3.09
C ILE A 33 -10.72 -4.95 2.37
N GLY A 34 -10.71 -3.61 2.42
CA GLY A 34 -11.69 -2.77 1.73
C GLY A 34 -11.67 -2.96 0.21
N ARG A 35 -10.48 -3.13 -0.39
CA ARG A 35 -10.32 -3.42 -1.81
C ARG A 35 -10.93 -4.77 -2.19
N GLU A 36 -10.77 -5.79 -1.36
CA GLU A 36 -11.39 -7.09 -1.59
C GLU A 36 -12.92 -7.02 -1.58
N LEU A 37 -13.51 -6.13 -0.78
CA LEU A 37 -14.96 -5.99 -0.69
C LEU A 37 -15.61 -5.55 -2.01
N PHE A 38 -14.90 -4.90 -2.93
CA PHE A 38 -15.44 -4.59 -4.27
C PHE A 38 -15.83 -5.83 -5.07
N LYS A 39 -15.27 -7.00 -4.74
CA LYS A 39 -15.63 -8.29 -5.34
C LYS A 39 -16.90 -8.91 -4.74
N HIS A 40 -17.51 -8.26 -3.75
CA HIS A 40 -18.67 -8.75 -2.98
C HIS A 40 -19.84 -7.78 -3.06
N PRO A 41 -20.63 -7.79 -4.15
CA PRO A 41 -21.72 -6.83 -4.37
C PRO A 41 -22.79 -6.87 -3.26
N GLU A 42 -22.99 -8.03 -2.60
CA GLU A 42 -23.92 -8.17 -1.48
C GLU A 42 -23.53 -7.27 -0.30
N PHE A 43 -22.23 -7.07 -0.08
CA PHE A 43 -21.75 -6.14 0.95
C PHE A 43 -22.29 -4.73 0.71
N PHE A 44 -22.22 -4.24 -0.52
CA PHE A 44 -22.69 -2.90 -0.86
C PHE A 44 -24.21 -2.78 -0.76
N GLN A 45 -24.95 -3.80 -1.14
CA GLN A 45 -26.41 -3.83 -0.98
C GLN A 45 -26.81 -3.67 0.51
N ILE A 46 -26.10 -4.35 1.41
CA ILE A 46 -26.35 -4.27 2.85
C ILE A 46 -25.98 -2.90 3.41
N VAL A 47 -24.75 -2.43 3.15
CA VAL A 47 -24.24 -1.19 3.80
C VAL A 47 -24.85 0.09 3.22
N GLN A 48 -25.43 0.05 2.04
CA GLN A 48 -26.18 1.19 1.47
C GLN A 48 -27.62 1.30 1.99
N THR A 49 -28.13 0.27 2.68
CA THR A 49 -29.46 0.30 3.29
C THR A 49 -29.48 1.32 4.43
N LEU A 50 -30.19 2.43 4.23
CA LEU A 50 -30.22 3.54 5.19
C LEU A 50 -31.02 3.19 6.44
N ASN A 51 -32.12 2.46 6.29
CA ASN A 51 -33.00 2.01 7.38
C ASN A 51 -33.39 0.56 7.12
N TYR A 52 -33.38 -0.24 8.16
CA TYR A 52 -33.86 -1.62 8.12
C TYR A 52 -34.72 -1.93 9.33
N THR A 53 -35.90 -2.46 9.10
CA THR A 53 -36.86 -2.83 10.17
C THR A 53 -36.92 -4.33 10.30
N ILE A 54 -36.65 -4.83 11.49
CA ILE A 54 -37.03 -6.20 11.89
C ILE A 54 -38.43 -6.10 12.53
N PRO A 55 -39.46 -6.68 11.91
CA PRO A 55 -40.80 -6.60 12.45
C PRO A 55 -40.92 -7.34 13.79
N ALA A 56 -41.91 -6.94 14.57
CA ALA A 56 -42.25 -7.64 15.80
C ALA A 56 -42.61 -9.11 15.55
N SER A 57 -42.25 -9.98 16.48
CA SER A 57 -42.60 -11.40 16.51
C SER A 57 -43.20 -11.76 17.85
N GLU A 58 -43.53 -13.03 18.08
CA GLU A 58 -44.05 -13.48 19.38
C GLU A 58 -43.05 -13.28 20.54
N THR A 59 -41.76 -13.18 20.25
CA THR A 59 -40.68 -13.11 21.26
C THR A 59 -39.85 -11.83 21.20
N THR A 60 -40.10 -10.96 20.22
CA THR A 60 -39.23 -9.79 19.97
C THR A 60 -40.08 -8.61 19.53
N GLU A 61 -39.84 -7.42 20.09
CA GLU A 61 -40.44 -6.17 19.64
C GLU A 61 -39.87 -5.75 18.28
N GLU A 62 -40.55 -4.81 17.61
CA GLU A 62 -40.04 -4.21 16.38
C GLU A 62 -38.71 -3.47 16.65
N HIS A 63 -37.72 -3.73 15.80
CA HIS A 63 -36.44 -3.02 15.84
C HIS A 63 -36.14 -2.30 14.53
N VAL A 64 -35.91 -0.98 14.62
CA VAL A 64 -35.50 -0.16 13.47
C VAL A 64 -34.01 0.17 13.57
N PHE A 65 -33.26 -0.24 12.57
CA PHE A 65 -31.84 0.03 12.47
C PHE A 65 -31.57 1.16 11.45
N HIS A 66 -30.64 2.05 11.79
CA HIS A 66 -30.26 3.18 10.96
C HIS A 66 -28.79 3.06 10.56
N GLN A 67 -28.48 3.38 9.31
CA GLN A 67 -27.10 3.46 8.84
C GLN A 67 -26.32 4.51 9.66
N LYS A 68 -25.18 4.10 10.22
CA LYS A 68 -24.34 4.97 11.06
C LYS A 68 -23.30 5.77 10.24
N HIS A 69 -23.02 5.36 9.02
CA HIS A 69 -22.03 6.01 8.15
C HIS A 69 -22.64 7.26 7.50
N LYS A 70 -22.28 8.42 8.01
CA LYS A 70 -22.92 9.70 7.64
C LYS A 70 -22.68 10.10 6.18
N MET A 71 -21.58 9.65 5.55
CA MET A 71 -21.31 9.95 4.14
C MET A 71 -22.26 9.23 3.17
N LEU A 72 -23.00 8.22 3.64
CA LEU A 72 -24.06 7.53 2.87
C LEU A 72 -25.42 8.19 2.99
N GLN A 73 -25.62 9.15 3.89
CA GLN A 73 -26.90 9.74 4.22
C GLN A 73 -27.10 11.06 3.47
N PRO A 74 -27.95 11.17 2.43
CA PRO A 74 -28.10 12.39 1.61
C PRO A 74 -28.50 13.64 2.39
N SER A 75 -29.23 13.47 3.52
CA SER A 75 -29.64 14.58 4.39
C SER A 75 -28.58 15.04 5.39
N ASN A 76 -27.44 14.35 5.46
CA ASN A 76 -26.37 14.67 6.42
C ASN A 76 -25.37 15.65 5.82
N SER A 77 -24.86 16.58 6.61
CA SER A 77 -23.83 17.54 6.20
C SER A 77 -22.48 16.91 5.80
N ASN A 78 -22.26 15.65 6.15
CA ASN A 78 -21.09 14.88 5.75
C ASN A 78 -21.36 13.95 4.55
N TYR A 79 -22.50 14.10 3.88
CA TYR A 79 -22.81 13.32 2.69
C TYR A 79 -21.75 13.53 1.61
N TYR A 80 -21.30 12.43 1.00
CA TYR A 80 -20.35 12.46 -0.11
C TYR A 80 -20.91 11.61 -1.27
N PRO A 81 -21.23 12.23 -2.42
CA PRO A 81 -22.05 11.58 -3.46
C PRO A 81 -21.43 10.33 -4.06
N TYR A 82 -20.10 10.20 -4.01
CA TYR A 82 -19.40 9.02 -4.53
C TYR A 82 -19.28 7.89 -3.50
N THR A 83 -19.71 8.07 -2.26
CA THR A 83 -19.64 7.02 -1.24
C THR A 83 -20.59 5.88 -1.57
N ILE A 84 -20.08 4.67 -1.69
CA ILE A 84 -20.84 3.45 -1.98
C ILE A 84 -20.87 2.46 -0.81
N GLY A 85 -20.07 2.65 0.22
CA GLY A 85 -20.05 1.76 1.37
C GLY A 85 -19.06 2.16 2.43
N GLY A 86 -19.07 1.47 3.54
CA GLY A 86 -18.11 1.66 4.61
C GLY A 86 -18.60 1.25 5.99
N LYS A 87 -17.74 1.42 6.99
CA LYS A 87 -18.05 1.08 8.38
C LYS A 87 -17.36 2.05 9.33
N THR A 88 -18.12 2.56 10.28
CA THR A 88 -17.62 3.33 11.43
C THR A 88 -17.20 2.41 12.56
N GLY A 89 -16.24 2.84 13.37
CA GLY A 89 -15.84 2.16 14.60
C GLY A 89 -15.46 3.16 15.69
N TYR A 90 -15.63 2.75 16.94
CA TYR A 90 -15.21 3.52 18.10
C TYR A 90 -14.94 2.60 19.29
N THR A 91 -13.80 2.80 19.93
CA THR A 91 -13.50 2.34 21.29
C THR A 91 -12.74 3.46 22.00
N SER A 92 -12.61 3.41 23.34
CA SER A 92 -11.80 4.39 24.09
C SER A 92 -10.33 4.37 23.66
N ASP A 93 -9.81 3.23 23.28
CA ASP A 93 -8.42 3.04 22.91
C ASP A 93 -8.15 3.36 21.43
N ALA A 94 -9.03 2.89 20.54
CA ALA A 94 -8.91 3.15 19.09
C ALA A 94 -9.40 4.54 18.70
N LEU A 95 -10.17 5.23 19.54
CA LEU A 95 -10.90 6.45 19.20
C LEU A 95 -11.83 6.21 18.00
N SER A 96 -12.11 7.23 17.23
CA SER A 96 -12.96 7.09 16.03
C SER A 96 -12.15 6.53 14.87
N THR A 97 -12.75 5.56 14.19
CA THR A 97 -12.21 4.91 12.99
C THR A 97 -13.26 4.88 11.89
N LEU A 98 -12.81 4.94 10.66
CA LEU A 98 -13.68 4.90 9.48
C LEU A 98 -12.96 4.20 8.33
N ILE A 99 -13.62 3.26 7.70
CA ILE A 99 -13.30 2.78 6.37
C ILE A 99 -14.44 3.18 5.44
N THR A 100 -14.11 3.74 4.30
CA THR A 100 -15.09 4.20 3.31
C THR A 100 -14.66 3.78 1.92
N MET A 101 -15.58 3.29 1.13
CA MET A 101 -15.41 2.99 -0.28
C MET A 101 -16.17 4.03 -1.11
N ALA A 102 -15.52 4.54 -2.15
CA ALA A 102 -16.10 5.49 -3.08
C ALA A 102 -15.87 5.06 -4.53
N ASP A 103 -16.83 5.40 -5.39
CA ASP A 103 -16.79 5.15 -6.82
C ASP A 103 -17.34 6.38 -7.55
N ASN A 104 -16.52 7.01 -8.39
CA ASN A 104 -16.94 8.16 -9.21
C ASN A 104 -17.30 7.77 -10.65
N GLY A 105 -17.43 6.47 -10.93
CA GLY A 105 -17.69 5.89 -12.25
C GLY A 105 -16.45 5.70 -13.13
N GLN A 106 -15.29 6.21 -12.72
CA GLN A 106 -14.00 6.01 -13.39
C GLN A 106 -13.00 5.26 -12.51
N THR A 107 -13.00 5.58 -11.22
CA THR A 107 -12.06 5.04 -10.25
C THR A 107 -12.77 4.68 -8.96
N GLN A 108 -12.44 3.50 -8.45
CA GLN A 108 -12.87 3.02 -7.14
C GLN A 108 -11.75 3.24 -6.13
N LEU A 109 -12.08 3.79 -4.97
CA LEU A 109 -11.13 4.12 -3.92
C LEU A 109 -11.57 3.57 -2.57
N VAL A 110 -10.60 3.18 -1.76
CA VAL A 110 -10.78 2.86 -0.34
C VAL A 110 -10.03 3.90 0.48
N CYS A 111 -10.72 4.55 1.40
CA CYS A 111 -10.11 5.45 2.38
C CYS A 111 -10.24 4.85 3.77
N VAL A 112 -9.14 4.88 4.53
CA VAL A 112 -9.08 4.40 5.92
C VAL A 112 -8.55 5.49 6.82
N VAL A 113 -9.36 5.90 7.79
CA VAL A 113 -8.99 6.88 8.83
C VAL A 113 -9.04 6.18 10.19
N LEU A 114 -7.91 6.10 10.88
CA LEU A 114 -7.79 5.44 12.17
C LEU A 114 -7.37 6.44 13.26
N ARG A 115 -7.87 6.21 14.49
CA ARG A 115 -7.48 6.90 15.71
C ARG A 115 -7.57 8.43 15.60
N THR A 116 -8.70 8.94 15.15
CA THR A 116 -8.96 10.38 15.07
C THR A 116 -10.12 10.80 15.98
N HIS A 117 -10.31 12.10 16.17
CA HIS A 117 -11.49 12.62 16.86
C HIS A 117 -12.73 12.50 15.97
N GLY A 118 -13.87 12.12 16.58
CA GLY A 118 -15.12 11.77 15.86
C GLY A 118 -15.61 12.81 14.87
N LYS A 119 -15.40 14.11 15.15
CA LYS A 119 -15.78 15.20 14.23
C LYS A 119 -14.88 15.33 12.99
N ASN A 120 -13.69 14.74 13.00
CA ASN A 120 -12.70 14.86 11.92
C ASN A 120 -12.77 13.70 10.92
N ILE A 121 -13.32 12.53 11.30
CA ILE A 121 -13.29 11.32 10.45
C ILE A 121 -13.88 11.56 9.05
N TYR A 122 -14.96 12.32 8.95
CA TYR A 122 -15.63 12.57 7.67
C TYR A 122 -14.93 13.63 6.83
N PRO A 123 -14.57 14.84 7.37
CA PRO A 123 -13.75 15.81 6.63
C PRO A 123 -12.42 15.24 6.15
N ASP A 124 -11.71 14.47 6.99
CA ASP A 124 -10.44 13.84 6.62
C ASP A 124 -10.65 12.85 5.46
N THR A 125 -11.72 12.03 5.52
CA THR A 125 -12.05 11.08 4.45
C THR A 125 -12.40 11.80 3.14
N THR A 126 -13.21 12.87 3.20
CA THR A 126 -13.56 13.67 2.02
C THR A 126 -12.30 14.28 1.38
N ASN A 127 -11.43 14.89 2.18
CA ASN A 127 -10.20 15.50 1.68
C ASN A 127 -9.27 14.47 1.02
N LEU A 128 -9.19 13.26 1.56
CA LEU A 128 -8.39 12.19 0.97
C LEU A 128 -8.99 11.70 -0.37
N PHE A 129 -10.30 11.56 -0.47
CA PHE A 129 -10.96 11.22 -1.74
C PHE A 129 -10.79 12.31 -2.79
N GLU A 130 -11.03 13.57 -2.43
CA GLU A 130 -10.83 14.71 -3.34
C GLU A 130 -9.38 14.78 -3.81
N TYR A 131 -8.41 14.58 -2.89
CA TYR A 131 -7.02 14.52 -3.25
C TYR A 131 -6.74 13.39 -4.27
N ALA A 132 -7.23 12.19 -4.00
CA ALA A 132 -6.96 11.04 -4.86
C ALA A 132 -7.65 11.18 -6.24
N PHE A 133 -8.95 11.53 -6.28
CA PHE A 133 -9.69 11.71 -7.54
C PHE A 133 -9.14 12.85 -8.40
N ASN A 134 -8.62 13.93 -7.79
CA ASN A 134 -8.12 15.08 -8.52
C ASN A 134 -6.65 14.96 -8.95
N ASN A 135 -5.86 14.07 -8.34
CA ASN A 135 -4.42 14.01 -8.59
C ASN A 135 -3.93 12.71 -9.23
N PHE A 136 -4.80 11.72 -9.40
CA PHE A 136 -4.42 10.44 -10.00
C PHE A 136 -5.41 10.03 -11.09
N THR A 137 -4.87 9.38 -12.11
CA THR A 137 -5.65 8.83 -13.23
C THR A 137 -5.41 7.32 -13.33
N LYS A 138 -6.50 6.56 -13.48
CA LYS A 138 -6.44 5.12 -13.77
C LYS A 138 -6.06 4.92 -15.23
N VAL A 139 -4.98 4.20 -15.50
CA VAL A 139 -4.46 3.93 -16.84
C VAL A 139 -4.44 2.42 -17.07
N ASP A 140 -5.12 1.96 -18.13
CA ASP A 140 -5.09 0.56 -18.58
C ASP A 140 -3.72 0.26 -19.20
N VAL A 141 -2.94 -0.60 -18.54
CA VAL A 141 -1.61 -0.95 -19.03
C VAL A 141 -1.63 -1.74 -20.33
N THR A 142 -2.70 -2.49 -20.60
CA THR A 142 -2.79 -3.31 -21.81
C THR A 142 -2.82 -2.48 -23.10
N THR A 143 -3.27 -1.23 -22.99
CA THR A 143 -3.34 -0.28 -24.11
C THR A 143 -2.09 0.56 -24.25
N GLN A 144 -1.30 0.71 -23.19
CA GLN A 144 -0.12 1.58 -23.13
C GLN A 144 1.20 0.82 -23.29
N GLU A 145 1.22 -0.45 -22.86
CA GLU A 145 2.42 -1.28 -22.88
C GLU A 145 2.89 -1.59 -24.31
N LYS A 146 4.19 -1.39 -24.55
CA LYS A 146 4.83 -1.62 -25.85
C LYS A 146 6.12 -2.47 -25.74
N SER A 147 6.39 -3.05 -24.56
CA SER A 147 7.58 -3.87 -24.34
C SER A 147 7.52 -5.12 -25.24
N GLU A 148 8.60 -5.39 -25.95
CA GLU A 148 8.77 -6.62 -26.73
C GLU A 148 8.97 -7.86 -25.85
N ASP A 149 9.14 -7.68 -24.55
CA ASP A 149 9.33 -8.73 -23.56
C ASP A 149 8.00 -9.40 -23.15
N ILE A 150 6.88 -8.74 -23.41
CA ILE A 150 5.53 -9.20 -23.07
C ILE A 150 4.81 -9.70 -24.33
N GLU A 151 4.36 -10.96 -24.32
CA GLU A 151 3.55 -11.52 -25.41
C GLU A 151 2.08 -11.12 -25.26
N THR A 152 1.52 -11.25 -24.05
CA THR A 152 0.15 -10.87 -23.72
C THR A 152 -0.06 -10.72 -22.23
N PHE A 153 -1.09 -9.96 -21.84
CA PHE A 153 -1.54 -9.86 -20.46
C PHE A 153 -2.45 -11.03 -20.11
N LEU A 154 -2.29 -11.54 -18.89
CA LEU A 154 -3.11 -12.62 -18.36
C LEU A 154 -4.11 -12.04 -17.36
N THR A 155 -5.38 -12.42 -17.51
CA THR A 155 -6.42 -12.12 -16.51
C THR A 155 -6.46 -13.25 -15.49
N GLU A 156 -6.59 -12.94 -14.22
CA GLU A 156 -6.90 -13.97 -13.22
C GLU A 156 -8.33 -14.47 -13.45
N ASP A 157 -8.47 -15.79 -13.57
CA ASP A 157 -9.69 -16.60 -13.69
C ASP A 157 -11.02 -15.84 -13.83
N GLY A 158 -11.35 -15.43 -15.08
CA GLY A 158 -12.71 -14.97 -15.42
C GLY A 158 -13.14 -13.62 -14.85
N GLN A 159 -12.29 -12.90 -14.13
CA GLN A 159 -12.52 -11.53 -13.71
C GLN A 159 -11.85 -10.58 -14.69
N SER A 160 -12.65 -9.93 -15.49
CA SER A 160 -12.24 -8.92 -16.48
C SER A 160 -11.89 -7.57 -15.84
N GLU A 161 -11.14 -7.56 -14.75
CA GLU A 161 -10.54 -6.31 -14.33
C GLU A 161 -9.32 -6.05 -15.21
N PRO A 162 -9.33 -4.99 -16.00
CA PRO A 162 -8.16 -4.65 -16.81
C PRO A 162 -6.97 -4.42 -15.89
N ASN A 163 -5.82 -4.92 -16.28
CA ASN A 163 -4.55 -4.58 -15.63
C ASN A 163 -4.37 -3.07 -15.72
N TYR A 164 -4.28 -2.38 -14.59
CA TYR A 164 -4.17 -0.93 -14.56
C TYR A 164 -3.13 -0.45 -13.54
N VAL A 165 -2.66 0.75 -13.74
CA VAL A 165 -1.87 1.51 -12.77
C VAL A 165 -2.56 2.83 -12.45
N MET A 166 -2.29 3.35 -11.26
CA MET A 166 -2.73 4.70 -10.86
C MET A 166 -1.58 5.68 -11.05
N LEU A 167 -1.65 6.52 -12.08
CA LEU A 167 -0.62 7.51 -12.37
C LEU A 167 -0.95 8.86 -11.72
N PRO A 168 0.05 9.55 -11.13
CA PRO A 168 -0.10 10.97 -10.83
C PRO A 168 -0.42 11.75 -12.11
N ASN A 169 -1.33 12.71 -12.02
CA ASN A 169 -1.70 13.53 -13.17
C ASN A 169 -0.47 14.22 -13.78
N GLY A 170 -0.34 14.13 -15.10
CA GLY A 170 0.79 14.70 -15.84
C GLY A 170 2.02 13.78 -15.96
N VAL A 171 1.99 12.60 -15.35
CA VAL A 171 3.01 11.55 -15.56
C VAL A 171 2.59 10.70 -16.76
N ASP A 172 3.49 10.57 -17.74
CA ASP A 172 3.29 9.69 -18.89
C ASP A 172 3.61 8.25 -18.52
N PHE A 173 2.88 7.27 -19.08
CA PHE A 173 3.12 5.85 -18.85
C PHE A 173 4.56 5.42 -19.22
N THR A 174 5.15 6.04 -20.21
CA THR A 174 6.54 5.80 -20.65
C THR A 174 7.60 6.22 -19.63
N ALA A 175 7.23 7.00 -18.62
CA ALA A 175 8.12 7.40 -17.53
C ALA A 175 8.18 6.36 -16.41
N LEU A 176 7.44 5.26 -16.50
CA LEU A 176 7.43 4.21 -15.49
C LEU A 176 8.64 3.29 -15.62
N ASP A 177 9.23 2.98 -14.48
CA ASP A 177 10.15 1.84 -14.38
C ASP A 177 9.34 0.54 -14.42
N GLN A 178 9.86 -0.43 -15.20
CA GLN A 178 9.25 -1.74 -15.34
C GLN A 178 10.20 -2.82 -14.86
N LYS A 179 9.70 -3.74 -14.05
CA LYS A 179 10.46 -4.91 -13.62
C LYS A 179 9.64 -6.16 -13.83
N ILE A 180 10.17 -7.07 -14.66
CA ILE A 180 9.59 -8.40 -14.85
C ILE A 180 10.19 -9.36 -13.83
N THR A 181 9.33 -10.08 -13.10
CA THR A 181 9.70 -11.21 -12.25
C THR A 181 9.05 -12.45 -12.82
N GLN A 182 9.87 -13.38 -13.31
CA GLN A 182 9.41 -14.63 -13.90
C GLN A 182 8.79 -15.53 -12.84
N ASP A 183 7.72 -16.24 -13.20
CA ASP A 183 7.06 -17.20 -12.31
C ASP A 183 7.97 -18.43 -12.10
N THR A 184 7.98 -18.95 -10.88
CA THR A 184 8.81 -20.12 -10.50
C THR A 184 8.18 -21.45 -10.91
N GLU A 185 6.86 -21.51 -11.07
CA GLU A 185 6.11 -22.73 -11.46
C GLU A 185 5.93 -22.81 -12.96
N ASP A 186 5.67 -21.67 -13.61
CA ASP A 186 5.54 -21.56 -15.08
C ASP A 186 6.48 -20.44 -15.61
N SER A 187 7.65 -20.85 -16.05
CA SER A 187 8.65 -19.94 -16.59
C SER A 187 8.21 -19.18 -17.86
N SER A 188 7.08 -19.56 -18.48
CA SER A 188 6.51 -18.83 -19.62
C SER A 188 5.69 -17.62 -19.19
N THR A 189 5.42 -17.49 -17.90
CA THR A 189 4.65 -16.38 -17.31
C THR A 189 5.49 -15.57 -16.33
N GLY A 190 5.00 -14.41 -15.94
CA GLY A 190 5.65 -13.54 -14.97
C GLY A 190 4.73 -12.44 -14.49
N ILE A 191 5.23 -11.67 -13.53
CA ILE A 191 4.59 -10.46 -13.04
C ILE A 191 5.44 -9.27 -13.47
N VAL A 192 4.82 -8.35 -14.17
CA VAL A 192 5.39 -7.02 -14.42
C VAL A 192 4.98 -6.10 -13.27
N THR A 193 5.95 -5.46 -12.64
CA THR A 193 5.74 -4.42 -11.63
C THR A 193 6.07 -3.07 -12.25
N TYR A 194 5.11 -2.15 -12.18
CA TYR A 194 5.26 -0.77 -12.62
C TYR A 194 5.54 0.12 -11.41
N SER A 195 6.58 0.96 -11.51
CA SER A 195 6.94 1.88 -10.44
C SER A 195 7.29 3.27 -10.99
N TYR A 196 7.14 4.29 -10.15
CA TYR A 196 7.50 5.67 -10.45
C TYR A 196 8.08 6.32 -9.20
N ASP A 197 9.23 6.98 -9.34
CA ASP A 197 9.95 7.62 -8.23
C ASP A 197 10.16 6.68 -7.02
N GLY A 198 10.44 5.39 -7.31
CA GLY A 198 10.67 4.36 -6.32
C GLY A 198 9.40 3.81 -5.63
N HIS A 199 8.21 4.25 -6.05
CA HIS A 199 6.93 3.77 -5.54
C HIS A 199 6.27 2.81 -6.54
N GLU A 200 5.83 1.64 -6.04
CA GLU A 200 5.04 0.70 -6.84
C GLU A 200 3.64 1.27 -7.08
N LEU A 201 3.23 1.29 -8.36
CA LEU A 201 1.93 1.80 -8.79
C LEU A 201 0.94 0.71 -9.17
N GLY A 202 1.44 -0.49 -9.43
CA GLY A 202 0.62 -1.65 -9.76
C GLY A 202 1.43 -2.78 -10.38
N THR A 203 0.79 -3.93 -10.50
CA THR A 203 1.37 -5.13 -11.11
C THR A 203 0.41 -5.72 -12.13
N ALA A 204 0.95 -6.43 -13.11
CA ALA A 204 0.16 -7.19 -14.07
C ALA A 204 0.77 -8.57 -14.29
N LYS A 205 -0.06 -9.60 -14.38
CA LYS A 205 0.37 -10.94 -14.78
C LYS A 205 0.47 -11.01 -16.29
N VAL A 206 1.58 -11.52 -16.80
CA VAL A 206 1.87 -11.53 -18.23
C VAL A 206 2.39 -12.89 -18.69
N LYS A 207 2.15 -13.19 -19.96
CA LYS A 207 2.87 -14.22 -20.70
C LYS A 207 4.10 -13.56 -21.32
N LEU A 208 5.27 -14.17 -21.11
CA LEU A 208 6.55 -13.65 -21.56
C LEU A 208 6.79 -13.99 -23.02
N SER A 209 7.44 -13.11 -23.76
CA SER A 209 7.78 -13.32 -25.15
C SER A 209 8.88 -14.36 -25.30
N LYS A 210 8.95 -14.99 -26.49
CA LYS A 210 10.02 -15.95 -26.81
C LYS A 210 11.41 -15.33 -26.79
N SER A 211 11.54 -14.05 -27.14
CA SER A 211 12.79 -13.28 -27.07
C SER A 211 13.27 -13.12 -25.64
N TYR A 212 12.38 -12.73 -24.73
CA TYR A 212 12.67 -12.63 -23.30
C TYR A 212 13.13 -13.95 -22.71
N LEU A 213 12.35 -15.02 -22.95
CA LEU A 213 12.65 -16.36 -22.43
C LEU A 213 14.03 -16.85 -22.92
N LYS A 214 14.35 -16.68 -24.20
CA LYS A 214 15.66 -17.06 -24.75
C LYS A 214 16.79 -16.30 -24.08
N ALA A 215 16.67 -14.98 -23.92
CA ALA A 215 17.71 -14.14 -23.31
C ALA A 215 17.99 -14.50 -21.84
N HIS A 216 16.99 -15.00 -21.10
CA HIS A 216 17.12 -15.33 -19.67
C HIS A 216 17.41 -16.82 -19.42
N THR A 217 17.19 -17.72 -20.40
CA THR A 217 17.57 -19.15 -20.32
C THR A 217 19.09 -19.34 -20.54
N ASP A 218 19.70 -18.54 -21.41
CA ASP A 218 21.15 -18.64 -21.71
C ASP A 218 22.01 -18.16 -20.52
N SER A 219 21.49 -17.27 -19.66
CA SER A 219 22.21 -16.81 -18.47
C SER A 219 22.28 -17.83 -17.33
N THR A 220 21.41 -18.83 -17.30
CA THR A 220 21.41 -19.90 -16.28
C THR A 220 22.33 -21.07 -16.61
N GLN A 221 22.84 -21.17 -17.84
CA GLN A 221 23.72 -22.29 -18.26
C GLN A 221 25.22 -22.00 -18.03
N ASP A 222 25.62 -20.75 -17.82
CA ASP A 222 27.03 -20.39 -17.58
C ASP A 222 27.53 -20.62 -16.14
N GLU A 223 26.63 -20.75 -15.15
CA GLU A 223 27.03 -21.09 -13.78
C GLU A 223 27.24 -22.59 -13.52
N SER A 224 26.82 -23.49 -14.42
CA SER A 224 26.90 -24.95 -14.21
C SER A 224 28.05 -25.67 -14.90
N LYS A 225 28.97 -24.96 -15.57
CA LYS A 225 30.11 -25.56 -16.27
C LYS A 225 31.49 -25.19 -15.70
N SER A 226 31.61 -25.09 -14.41
CA SER A 226 32.91 -24.92 -13.73
C SER A 226 33.06 -25.86 -12.54
N SER A 227 32.97 -27.17 -12.79
CA SER A 227 33.53 -28.16 -11.86
C SER A 227 33.90 -29.44 -12.57
N GLY A 228 35.14 -29.56 -12.99
CA GLY A 228 35.68 -30.77 -13.54
C GLY A 228 37.21 -30.72 -13.69
N HIS A 229 37.88 -31.20 -12.65
CA HIS A 229 39.24 -31.77 -12.65
C HIS A 229 40.42 -30.92 -13.15
N ASP A 230 41.37 -30.55 -12.29
CA ASP A 230 42.60 -31.37 -12.16
C ASP A 230 43.43 -31.02 -10.90
N ASN A 231 44.02 -32.04 -10.31
CA ASN A 231 44.93 -32.03 -9.20
C ASN A 231 46.32 -31.50 -9.61
N SER A 232 46.88 -30.54 -8.87
CA SER A 232 48.31 -30.60 -8.49
C SER A 232 48.70 -29.52 -7.48
N LYS A 233 49.34 -29.98 -6.43
CA LYS A 233 49.97 -29.27 -5.33
C LYS A 233 50.81 -28.04 -5.72
N LYS A 234 50.67 -26.91 -5.02
CA LYS A 234 51.77 -26.27 -4.29
C LYS A 234 51.26 -25.18 -3.32
N GLN A 235 51.70 -25.30 -2.10
CA GLN A 235 51.61 -24.27 -1.06
C GLN A 235 52.34 -22.99 -1.47
N THR A 236 51.77 -21.82 -1.20
CA THR A 236 52.47 -20.75 -0.45
C THR A 236 51.52 -19.64 -0.03
N LYS A 237 51.79 -19.15 1.12
CA LYS A 237 51.20 -18.14 2.02
C LYS A 237 50.68 -16.84 1.43
N SER A 238 49.59 -16.37 2.09
CA SER A 238 49.45 -15.00 2.64
C SER A 238 49.12 -13.84 1.69
N GLY A 239 48.06 -13.14 2.02
CA GLY A 239 47.84 -11.77 1.58
C GLY A 239 46.37 -11.42 1.31
N LYS A 240 45.61 -11.06 2.37
CA LYS A 240 44.32 -10.35 2.20
C LYS A 240 44.62 -9.00 1.54
N HIS A 241 44.20 -8.82 0.30
CA HIS A 241 44.11 -7.49 -0.31
C HIS A 241 42.67 -7.20 -0.64
N LEU A 242 42.07 -6.33 0.17
CA LEU A 242 40.80 -5.68 -0.15
C LEU A 242 41.09 -4.61 -1.22
N SER A 243 40.78 -4.88 -2.47
CA SER A 243 40.90 -3.90 -3.54
C SER A 243 39.73 -2.91 -3.48
N LEU A 244 39.95 -1.76 -2.89
CA LEU A 244 39.10 -0.59 -3.01
C LEU A 244 39.56 0.23 -4.22
N GLY A 245 39.02 -0.06 -5.35
CA GLY A 245 39.44 0.61 -6.58
C GLY A 245 38.32 0.93 -7.54
N THR A 246 37.61 2.03 -7.32
CA THR A 246 37.16 2.94 -8.38
C THR A 246 36.75 4.27 -7.75
N THR A 247 37.10 5.38 -8.41
CA THR A 247 36.81 6.76 -7.99
C THR A 247 35.36 7.01 -7.63
N LYS A 248 34.40 6.28 -8.22
CA LYS A 248 32.95 6.32 -7.90
C LYS A 248 32.63 5.83 -6.49
N GLY A 249 33.29 4.78 -5.99
CA GLY A 249 33.08 4.26 -4.64
C GLY A 249 33.52 5.24 -3.54
N LYS A 250 34.59 6.01 -3.77
CA LYS A 250 35.08 7.02 -2.81
C LYS A 250 34.14 8.23 -2.70
N VAL A 251 33.47 8.62 -3.81
CA VAL A 251 32.51 9.72 -3.82
C VAL A 251 31.24 9.31 -3.07
N ILE A 252 30.74 8.08 -3.26
CA ILE A 252 29.55 7.56 -2.57
C ILE A 252 29.80 7.44 -1.05
N LEU A 253 30.99 6.99 -0.64
CA LEU A 253 31.37 6.89 0.76
C LEU A 253 31.46 8.29 1.41
N GLY A 254 32.02 9.27 0.70
CA GLY A 254 32.13 10.67 1.15
C GLY A 254 30.76 11.33 1.34
N LEU A 255 29.81 11.12 0.39
CA LEU A 255 28.44 11.62 0.47
C LEU A 255 27.66 10.98 1.63
N GLY A 256 27.85 9.68 1.88
CA GLY A 256 27.24 8.99 3.01
C GLY A 256 27.69 9.55 4.37
N ILE A 257 28.99 9.80 4.54
CA ILE A 257 29.54 10.39 5.77
C ILE A 257 29.01 11.82 5.98
N LEU A 258 28.92 12.60 4.91
CA LEU A 258 28.40 13.99 4.98
C LEU A 258 26.94 14.01 5.37
N LEU A 259 26.13 13.10 4.89
CA LEU A 259 24.72 12.95 5.25
C LEU A 259 24.54 12.56 6.72
N VAL A 260 25.37 11.65 7.24
CA VAL A 260 25.34 11.26 8.66
C VAL A 260 25.70 12.44 9.57
N ILE A 261 26.70 13.24 9.19
CA ILE A 261 27.09 14.45 9.95
C ILE A 261 25.94 15.47 9.95
N LEU A 262 25.24 15.67 8.84
CA LEU A 262 24.08 16.57 8.75
C LEU A 262 22.94 16.09 9.64
N ILE A 263 22.65 14.79 9.68
CA ILE A 263 21.63 14.22 10.54
C ILE A 263 21.98 14.43 12.05
N ILE A 264 23.23 14.18 12.43
CA ILE A 264 23.69 14.36 13.81
C ILE A 264 23.60 15.83 14.22
N THR A 265 24.00 16.77 13.36
CA THR A 265 23.92 18.21 13.64
C THR A 265 22.46 18.68 13.73
N PHE A 266 21.57 18.14 12.87
CA PHE A 266 20.13 18.43 12.94
C PHE A 266 19.52 17.95 14.28
N ILE A 267 19.80 16.70 14.69
CA ILE A 267 19.31 16.13 15.97
C ILE A 267 19.83 16.96 17.16
N ALA A 268 21.11 17.35 17.14
CA ALA A 268 21.70 18.19 18.19
C ALA A 268 21.03 19.59 18.28
N THR A 269 20.69 20.16 17.10
CA THR A 269 20.02 21.47 17.04
C THR A 269 18.58 21.39 17.56
N VAL A 270 17.82 20.38 17.16
CA VAL A 270 16.45 20.12 17.65
C VAL A 270 16.45 19.88 19.17
N SER A 271 17.41 19.11 19.69
CA SER A 271 17.59 18.88 21.13
C SER A 271 17.87 20.17 21.92
N ARG A 272 18.71 21.07 21.38
CA ARG A 272 18.99 22.39 21.97
C ARG A 272 17.75 23.28 22.00
N ILE A 273 16.96 23.29 20.92
CA ILE A 273 15.70 24.05 20.84
C ILE A 273 14.69 23.52 21.88
N ARG A 274 14.52 22.20 21.99
CA ARG A 274 13.64 21.59 23.01
C ARG A 274 14.06 21.91 24.44
N LYS A 275 15.37 21.84 24.75
CA LYS A 275 15.89 22.23 26.07
C LYS A 275 15.62 23.71 26.41
N LYS A 276 15.75 24.59 25.40
CA LYS A 276 15.51 26.05 25.57
C LYS A 276 14.02 26.36 25.77
N SER A 277 13.13 25.62 25.08
CA SER A 277 11.67 25.71 25.24
C SER A 277 11.21 25.25 26.63
N ASN A 278 11.73 24.12 27.12
CA ASN A 278 11.40 23.59 28.44
C ASN A 278 11.89 24.51 29.57
N LYS A 279 13.08 25.12 29.43
CA LYS A 279 13.60 26.10 30.41
C LYS A 279 12.76 27.38 30.47
N ARG A 280 12.15 27.81 29.35
CA ARG A 280 11.21 28.94 29.31
C ARG A 280 9.87 28.61 29.98
N LYS A 281 9.36 27.37 29.84
CA LYS A 281 8.12 26.92 30.49
C LYS A 281 8.27 26.79 32.01
N THR A 282 9.43 26.30 32.49
CA THR A 282 9.72 26.20 33.95
C THR A 282 9.87 27.55 34.59
N ASN A 283 10.50 28.55 33.93
CA ASN A 283 10.65 29.89 34.45
C ASN A 283 9.32 30.68 34.45
N LYS A 284 8.37 30.40 33.56
CA LYS A 284 7.01 30.97 33.60
C LYS A 284 6.18 30.42 34.78
N ARG A 285 6.34 29.11 35.11
CA ARG A 285 5.63 28.49 36.25
C ARG A 285 6.15 28.92 37.63
N LYS A 286 7.37 29.47 37.72
CA LYS A 286 7.93 29.97 38.98
C LYS A 286 7.63 31.47 39.27
N LYS A 287 6.98 32.16 38.30
CA LYS A 287 6.58 33.58 38.44
C LYS A 287 5.06 33.78 38.60
N GLN A 288 4.30 32.70 38.67
CA GLN A 288 2.92 32.62 39.13
C GLN A 288 2.88 31.94 40.52
#